data_75fac05e1c0bc2add5858eb512462b25
#
_entry.id   75fac05e1c0bc2add5858eb512462b25
#
_cell.length_a   1.000
_cell.length_b   1.000
_cell.length_c   1.000
_cell.angle_alpha   90.00
_cell.angle_beta   90.00
_cell.angle_gamma   90.00
#
_symmetry.space_group_name_H-M   'P 1'
#
loop_
_entity.id
_entity.type
_entity.pdbx_description
1 polymer ?
#
loop_
_entity_poly.entity_id
_entity_poly.type
_entity_poly.pdbx_seq_one_letter_code
_entity_poly.pdbx_strand_id
1 'polypeptide(L)'
;MTESPMFHDRMLSLGLARVSEAAALASADWVGRGDEKAADQAAVNAMRDQLNMLEIAGVVVIGEGERDEAPMLFIGEEVGTGQGPAVDIALDPLEGTTLTAKDMPNALTVIAMAPRGTLLHAPDVYMDKLAIGPGFAPDTVTLAMSPSERVRALAKAKGCEQSDITVCILERPRHEDLIAEIRATGAAIRLITDGDVAGVIHCAEPEITGIDMYMGSGGAPEGVLAAAALKCMGGQIYGRLLFRNDDERGRAAKAGITDLDRIYTRDELVTADVIFSATGVTVGSILDGIKREPGWFTTETLLMRSKTGSVRRMTYRTPANNSP
;
A
#
# COMPACT_ATOMS: atom_id res chain seq x y z
N MET A 1 -2.33 -30.76 -18.06
CA MET A 1 -2.17 -29.64 -17.10
C MET A 1 -0.73 -29.16 -17.26
N THR A 2 -0.51 -28.14 -18.06
CA THR A 2 0.79 -27.51 -18.18
C THR A 2 1.03 -26.77 -16.89
N GLU A 3 2.05 -27.15 -16.12
CA GLU A 3 2.50 -26.37 -14.98
C GLU A 3 2.75 -24.94 -15.47
N SER A 4 2.03 -23.99 -14.89
CA SER A 4 2.30 -22.56 -15.08
C SER A 4 3.78 -22.33 -14.73
N PRO A 5 4.55 -21.59 -15.54
CA PRO A 5 5.96 -21.34 -15.22
C PRO A 5 6.04 -20.80 -13.80
N MET A 6 6.79 -21.54 -12.98
CA MET A 6 6.86 -21.33 -11.54
C MET A 6 7.29 -19.90 -11.26
N PHE A 7 6.41 -19.13 -10.58
CA PHE A 7 6.73 -17.77 -10.12
C PHE A 7 7.96 -17.86 -9.20
N HIS A 8 9.14 -17.57 -9.76
CA HIS A 8 10.40 -17.59 -9.04
C HIS A 8 10.55 -16.33 -8.18
N ASP A 9 9.67 -16.22 -7.19
CA ASP A 9 9.56 -15.10 -6.26
C ASP A 9 10.90 -14.70 -5.60
N ARG A 10 11.83 -15.66 -5.42
CA ARG A 10 13.16 -15.38 -4.85
C ARG A 10 14.02 -14.49 -5.74
N MET A 11 14.02 -14.73 -7.04
CA MET A 11 14.84 -13.96 -7.98
C MET A 11 14.27 -12.56 -8.20
N LEU A 12 12.95 -12.44 -8.24
CA LEU A 12 12.26 -11.18 -8.48
C LEU A 12 12.24 -10.25 -7.25
N SER A 13 12.41 -10.78 -6.04
CA SER A 13 12.30 -9.98 -4.81
C SER A 13 13.30 -8.81 -4.78
N LEU A 14 14.58 -9.05 -5.06
CA LEU A 14 15.58 -7.98 -5.07
C LEU A 14 15.36 -7.01 -6.24
N GLY A 15 14.90 -7.52 -7.39
CA GLY A 15 14.52 -6.69 -8.53
C GLY A 15 13.42 -5.70 -8.13
N LEU A 16 12.40 -6.19 -7.42
CA LEU A 16 11.29 -5.34 -6.96
C LEU A 16 11.73 -4.29 -5.92
N ALA A 17 12.68 -4.63 -5.03
CA ALA A 17 13.26 -3.66 -4.11
C ALA A 17 13.96 -2.52 -4.86
N ARG A 18 14.75 -2.84 -5.91
CA ARG A 18 15.40 -1.82 -6.74
C ARG A 18 14.42 -0.88 -7.44
N VAL A 19 13.25 -1.39 -7.82
CA VAL A 19 12.18 -0.58 -8.43
C VAL A 19 11.70 0.48 -7.44
N SER A 20 11.36 0.11 -6.20
CA SER A 20 10.92 1.06 -5.18
C SER A 20 12.04 1.98 -4.70
N GLU A 21 13.29 1.49 -4.63
CA GLU A 21 14.47 2.30 -4.28
C GLU A 21 14.73 3.40 -5.31
N ALA A 22 14.62 3.08 -6.61
CA ALA A 22 14.84 4.05 -7.68
C ALA A 22 13.78 5.17 -7.66
N ALA A 23 12.50 4.82 -7.48
CA ALA A 23 11.43 5.79 -7.37
C ALA A 23 11.62 6.70 -6.14
N ALA A 24 12.00 6.13 -4.99
CA ALA A 24 12.29 6.91 -3.79
C ALA A 24 13.47 7.87 -3.97
N LEU A 25 14.56 7.41 -4.60
CA LEU A 25 15.72 8.25 -4.87
C LEU A 25 15.37 9.42 -5.81
N ALA A 26 14.56 9.17 -6.84
CA ALA A 26 14.13 10.20 -7.79
C ALA A 26 13.21 11.25 -7.13
N SER A 27 12.32 10.82 -6.23
CA SER A 27 11.44 11.72 -5.48
C SER A 27 12.18 12.57 -4.45
N ALA A 28 13.32 12.08 -3.94
CA ALA A 28 14.06 12.72 -2.86
C ALA A 28 14.52 14.15 -3.19
N ASP A 29 14.76 14.46 -4.47
CA ASP A 29 15.12 15.80 -4.90
C ASP A 29 13.99 16.82 -4.76
N TRP A 30 12.76 16.34 -4.60
CA TRP A 30 11.55 17.14 -4.50
C TRP A 30 11.03 17.32 -3.08
N VAL A 31 11.65 16.67 -2.09
CA VAL A 31 11.27 16.79 -0.67
C VAL A 31 11.36 18.24 -0.22
N GLY A 32 10.24 18.76 0.31
CA GLY A 32 10.14 20.15 0.79
C GLY A 32 10.13 21.22 -0.30
N ARG A 33 9.94 20.84 -1.58
CA ARG A 33 9.96 21.78 -2.72
C ARG A 33 8.59 22.38 -3.06
N GLY A 34 7.50 21.85 -2.49
CA GLY A 34 6.14 22.33 -2.73
C GLY A 34 5.54 21.93 -4.08
N ASP A 35 6.23 21.09 -4.85
CA ASP A 35 5.78 20.63 -6.17
C ASP A 35 5.45 19.13 -6.15
N GLU A 36 4.18 18.82 -5.83
CA GLU A 36 3.67 17.46 -5.73
C GLU A 36 3.76 16.72 -7.07
N LYS A 37 3.43 17.42 -8.18
CA LYS A 37 3.41 16.82 -9.53
C LYS A 37 4.81 16.46 -10.03
N ALA A 38 5.78 17.32 -9.78
CA ALA A 38 7.16 17.05 -10.18
C ALA A 38 7.77 15.91 -9.36
N ALA A 39 7.45 15.82 -8.07
CA ALA A 39 7.86 14.73 -7.20
C ALA A 39 7.29 13.39 -7.69
N ASP A 40 6.00 13.37 -7.97
CA ASP A 40 5.29 12.21 -8.48
C ASP A 40 5.83 11.76 -9.85
N GLN A 41 5.94 12.68 -10.81
CA GLN A 41 6.46 12.37 -12.14
C GLN A 41 7.89 11.82 -12.11
N ALA A 42 8.74 12.30 -11.19
CA ALA A 42 10.09 11.78 -11.02
C ALA A 42 10.06 10.31 -10.53
N ALA A 43 9.19 10.01 -9.57
CA ALA A 43 8.98 8.65 -9.08
C ALA A 43 8.44 7.72 -10.16
N VAL A 44 7.41 8.15 -10.90
CA VAL A 44 6.80 7.39 -12.00
C VAL A 44 7.84 7.01 -13.06
N ASN A 45 8.65 7.97 -13.50
CA ASN A 45 9.67 7.75 -14.52
C ASN A 45 10.69 6.71 -14.06
N ALA A 46 11.26 6.89 -12.86
CA ALA A 46 12.29 6.01 -12.33
C ALA A 46 11.73 4.60 -12.05
N MET A 47 10.51 4.49 -11.53
CA MET A 47 9.84 3.21 -11.28
C MET A 47 9.63 2.45 -12.59
N ARG A 48 9.12 3.12 -13.63
CA ARG A 48 8.88 2.53 -14.94
C ARG A 48 10.15 2.03 -15.60
N ASP A 49 11.21 2.84 -15.56
CA ASP A 49 12.49 2.48 -16.16
C ASP A 49 13.07 1.22 -15.51
N GLN A 50 13.01 1.11 -14.18
CA GLN A 50 13.46 -0.07 -13.44
C GLN A 50 12.57 -1.29 -13.66
N LEU A 51 11.24 -1.12 -13.72
CA LEU A 51 10.33 -2.22 -14.04
C LEU A 51 10.64 -2.84 -15.40
N ASN A 52 10.92 -2.01 -16.41
CA ASN A 52 11.19 -2.46 -17.76
C ASN A 52 12.53 -3.24 -17.91
N MET A 53 13.38 -3.23 -16.89
CA MET A 53 14.58 -4.08 -16.83
C MET A 53 14.33 -5.47 -16.24
N LEU A 54 13.17 -5.72 -15.64
CA LEU A 54 12.85 -7.00 -15.02
C LEU A 54 12.46 -8.05 -16.09
N GLU A 55 12.93 -9.28 -15.93
CA GLU A 55 12.51 -10.42 -16.77
C GLU A 55 11.13 -10.93 -16.35
N ILE A 56 10.10 -10.15 -16.63
CA ILE A 56 8.69 -10.42 -16.39
C ILE A 56 7.85 -10.05 -17.61
N ALA A 57 6.69 -10.67 -17.76
CA ALA A 57 5.60 -10.20 -18.60
C ALA A 57 4.55 -9.58 -17.65
N GLY A 58 4.81 -8.35 -17.19
CA GLY A 58 4.00 -7.63 -16.21
C GLY A 58 2.84 -6.87 -16.85
N VAL A 59 1.75 -6.71 -16.11
CA VAL A 59 0.68 -5.75 -16.43
C VAL A 59 0.34 -4.98 -15.17
N VAL A 60 0.29 -3.67 -15.28
CA VAL A 60 -0.16 -2.78 -14.20
C VAL A 60 -1.66 -2.96 -14.02
N VAL A 61 -2.08 -3.40 -12.85
CA VAL A 61 -3.51 -3.59 -12.50
C VAL A 61 -4.00 -2.54 -11.49
N ILE A 62 -3.07 -1.95 -10.74
CA ILE A 62 -3.23 -0.77 -9.90
C ILE A 62 -2.05 0.14 -10.22
N GLY A 63 -2.30 1.39 -10.58
CA GLY A 63 -1.28 2.35 -11.02
C GLY A 63 -1.81 3.79 -11.02
N GLU A 64 -1.19 4.65 -11.84
CA GLU A 64 -1.38 6.12 -11.88
C GLU A 64 -2.71 6.59 -12.50
N GLY A 65 -3.65 5.71 -12.71
CA GLY A 65 -4.93 6.04 -13.32
C GLY A 65 -5.18 5.31 -14.64
N GLU A 66 -6.15 5.81 -15.42
CA GLU A 66 -6.50 5.22 -16.70
C GLU A 66 -5.58 5.78 -17.81
N ARG A 67 -5.49 5.03 -18.93
CA ARG A 67 -4.57 5.32 -20.04
C ARG A 67 -4.67 6.75 -20.60
N ASP A 68 -5.86 7.32 -20.59
CA ASP A 68 -6.10 8.67 -21.13
C ASP A 68 -5.75 9.78 -20.14
N GLU A 69 -5.51 9.43 -18.87
CA GLU A 69 -5.23 10.37 -17.77
C GLU A 69 -3.76 10.34 -17.34
N ALA A 70 -3.11 9.18 -17.44
CA ALA A 70 -1.73 8.97 -17.02
C ALA A 70 -0.81 8.68 -18.21
N PRO A 71 0.32 9.39 -18.35
CA PRO A 71 1.27 9.16 -19.45
C PRO A 71 2.04 7.84 -19.30
N MET A 72 2.18 7.30 -18.04
CA MET A 72 2.97 6.11 -17.72
C MET A 72 2.40 5.40 -16.49
N LEU A 73 2.68 4.08 -16.39
CA LEU A 73 2.23 3.21 -15.30
C LEU A 73 0.71 3.22 -15.10
N PHE A 74 -0.03 3.44 -16.20
CA PHE A 74 -1.48 3.41 -16.21
C PHE A 74 -2.01 1.97 -16.11
N ILE A 75 -3.25 1.82 -15.65
CA ILE A 75 -3.93 0.51 -15.58
C ILE A 75 -4.00 -0.12 -16.97
N GLY A 76 -3.44 -1.33 -17.10
CA GLY A 76 -3.31 -2.07 -18.36
C GLY A 76 -1.98 -1.86 -19.09
N GLU A 77 -1.08 -1.01 -18.61
CA GLU A 77 0.26 -0.88 -19.19
C GLU A 77 1.05 -2.18 -19.03
N GLU A 78 1.67 -2.64 -20.13
CA GLU A 78 2.59 -3.76 -20.10
C GLU A 78 3.98 -3.27 -19.68
N VAL A 79 4.58 -3.96 -18.69
CA VAL A 79 5.89 -3.63 -18.13
C VAL A 79 6.78 -4.86 -18.02
N GLY A 80 8.09 -4.63 -17.94
CA GLY A 80 9.11 -5.68 -17.97
C GLY A 80 9.60 -5.95 -19.38
N THR A 81 10.49 -6.94 -19.53
CA THR A 81 11.06 -7.31 -20.82
C THR A 81 10.10 -8.09 -21.73
N GLY A 82 8.92 -8.44 -21.22
CA GLY A 82 7.98 -9.35 -21.88
C GLY A 82 8.41 -10.82 -21.82
N GLN A 83 9.54 -11.11 -21.20
CA GLN A 83 10.05 -12.46 -20.95
C GLN A 83 9.85 -12.85 -19.49
N GLY A 84 9.75 -14.17 -19.20
CA GLY A 84 9.59 -14.64 -17.83
C GLY A 84 8.14 -14.82 -17.39
N PRO A 85 7.85 -14.82 -16.07
CA PRO A 85 6.51 -15.10 -15.57
C PRO A 85 5.53 -13.97 -15.89
N ALA A 86 4.29 -14.36 -16.19
CA ALA A 86 3.18 -13.40 -16.30
C ALA A 86 2.72 -12.97 -14.90
N VAL A 87 2.74 -11.65 -14.65
CA VAL A 87 2.45 -11.09 -13.33
C VAL A 87 1.53 -9.89 -13.41
N ASP A 88 0.76 -9.69 -12.33
CA ASP A 88 0.08 -8.44 -12.01
C ASP A 88 1.01 -7.56 -11.20
N ILE A 89 1.01 -6.26 -11.51
CA ILE A 89 1.72 -5.22 -10.77
C ILE A 89 0.70 -4.26 -10.19
N ALA A 90 0.77 -4.04 -8.88
CA ALA A 90 0.09 -2.96 -8.20
C ALA A 90 1.16 -2.00 -7.64
N LEU A 91 1.01 -0.70 -7.88
CA LEU A 91 2.02 0.27 -7.48
C LEU A 91 1.39 1.62 -7.11
N ASP A 92 2.11 2.34 -6.27
CA ASP A 92 2.01 3.77 -6.07
C ASP A 92 3.46 4.30 -6.03
N PRO A 93 3.91 5.02 -7.07
CA PRO A 93 5.29 5.49 -7.15
C PRO A 93 5.65 6.48 -6.06
N LEU A 94 4.67 7.23 -5.55
CA LEU A 94 4.85 8.19 -4.47
C LEU A 94 3.62 8.31 -3.57
N GLU A 95 3.39 7.30 -2.74
CA GLU A 95 2.38 7.31 -1.67
C GLU A 95 2.65 8.48 -0.71
N GLY A 96 1.79 9.52 -0.79
CA GLY A 96 1.96 10.75 -0.04
C GLY A 96 2.73 11.85 -0.80
N THR A 97 2.29 12.21 -2.00
CA THR A 97 2.84 13.33 -2.79
C THR A 97 2.86 14.64 -2.00
N THR A 98 1.78 14.94 -1.28
CA THR A 98 1.68 16.10 -0.37
C THR A 98 2.69 16.03 0.79
N LEU A 99 2.91 14.82 1.35
CA LEU A 99 3.91 14.64 2.42
C LEU A 99 5.31 14.94 1.90
N THR A 100 5.64 14.45 0.71
CA THR A 100 6.92 14.72 0.05
C THR A 100 7.10 16.20 -0.23
N ALA A 101 6.13 16.84 -0.86
CA ALA A 101 6.23 18.26 -1.22
C ALA A 101 6.39 19.19 -0.01
N LYS A 102 5.85 18.80 1.15
CA LYS A 102 5.89 19.58 2.41
C LYS A 102 6.95 19.10 3.41
N ASP A 103 7.78 18.11 3.06
CA ASP A 103 8.76 17.48 3.96
C ASP A 103 8.08 16.93 5.25
N MET A 104 6.90 16.32 5.08
CA MET A 104 6.17 15.69 6.18
C MET A 104 6.52 14.20 6.27
N PRO A 105 6.40 13.59 7.46
CA PRO A 105 6.77 12.18 7.66
C PRO A 105 5.87 11.19 6.90
N ASN A 106 6.43 10.00 6.63
CA ASN A 106 5.76 8.79 6.12
C ASN A 106 5.44 8.78 4.61
N ALA A 107 6.09 9.60 3.78
CA ALA A 107 6.03 9.39 2.34
C ALA A 107 6.84 8.15 1.96
N LEU A 108 6.26 7.29 1.11
CA LEU A 108 6.81 6.00 0.68
C LEU A 108 6.70 5.86 -0.85
N THR A 109 7.47 4.96 -1.41
CA THR A 109 7.17 4.33 -2.70
C THR A 109 6.72 2.90 -2.43
N VAL A 110 5.67 2.42 -3.07
CA VAL A 110 5.15 1.08 -2.82
C VAL A 110 4.87 0.32 -4.12
N ILE A 111 5.17 -0.97 -4.10
CA ILE A 111 4.90 -1.86 -5.23
C ILE A 111 4.63 -3.29 -4.74
N ALA A 112 3.64 -3.93 -5.37
CA ALA A 112 3.34 -5.35 -5.17
C ALA A 112 3.35 -6.09 -6.50
N MET A 113 3.82 -7.34 -6.48
CA MET A 113 3.88 -8.23 -7.64
C MET A 113 3.30 -9.59 -7.25
N ALA A 114 2.35 -10.07 -8.05
CA ALA A 114 1.70 -11.38 -7.86
C ALA A 114 1.49 -12.08 -9.21
N PRO A 115 1.20 -13.39 -9.26
CA PRO A 115 0.84 -14.07 -10.50
C PRO A 115 -0.33 -13.38 -11.21
N ARG A 116 -0.34 -13.41 -12.54
CA ARG A 116 -1.36 -12.77 -13.37
C ARG A 116 -2.78 -13.17 -12.94
N GLY A 117 -3.66 -12.15 -12.81
CA GLY A 117 -5.07 -12.31 -12.47
C GLY A 117 -5.34 -12.60 -10.99
N THR A 118 -4.39 -12.31 -10.08
CA THR A 118 -4.53 -12.63 -8.66
C THR A 118 -4.60 -11.41 -7.74
N LEU A 119 -4.39 -10.20 -8.27
CA LEU A 119 -4.71 -8.96 -7.58
C LEU A 119 -6.08 -8.45 -8.03
N LEU A 120 -6.90 -7.94 -7.12
CA LEU A 120 -8.16 -7.31 -7.48
C LEU A 120 -7.88 -6.06 -8.32
N HIS A 121 -8.47 -5.99 -9.52
CA HIS A 121 -8.47 -4.78 -10.34
C HIS A 121 -9.47 -3.78 -9.74
N ALA A 122 -9.07 -3.10 -8.67
CA ALA A 122 -9.91 -2.12 -8.03
C ALA A 122 -10.01 -0.86 -8.91
N PRO A 123 -11.24 -0.39 -9.22
CA PRO A 123 -11.41 0.86 -9.94
C PRO A 123 -10.96 2.04 -9.07
N ASP A 124 -10.66 3.18 -9.70
CA ASP A 124 -10.38 4.43 -8.99
C ASP A 124 -11.68 4.99 -8.36
N VAL A 125 -12.00 4.45 -7.18
CA VAL A 125 -13.12 4.83 -6.30
C VAL A 125 -12.63 4.77 -4.86
N TYR A 126 -13.43 5.24 -3.91
CA TYR A 126 -13.13 5.03 -2.50
C TYR A 126 -13.43 3.60 -2.03
N MET A 127 -12.74 3.19 -0.98
CA MET A 127 -12.96 1.95 -0.25
C MET A 127 -13.05 2.26 1.24
N ASP A 128 -14.11 1.78 1.90
CA ASP A 128 -14.19 1.69 3.36
C ASP A 128 -13.27 0.56 3.81
N LYS A 129 -12.29 0.87 4.67
CA LYS A 129 -11.21 -0.02 5.06
C LYS A 129 -11.20 -0.23 6.57
N LEU A 130 -11.03 -1.48 6.97
CA LEU A 130 -10.81 -1.89 8.34
C LEU A 130 -9.64 -2.86 8.37
N ALA A 131 -8.58 -2.56 9.12
CA ALA A 131 -7.44 -3.45 9.22
C ALA A 131 -6.95 -3.61 10.67
N ILE A 132 -6.44 -4.81 10.96
CA ILE A 132 -5.78 -5.17 12.23
C ILE A 132 -4.54 -6.02 11.95
N GLY A 133 -3.64 -6.08 12.92
CA GLY A 133 -2.44 -6.88 12.86
C GLY A 133 -2.68 -8.40 12.87
N PRO A 134 -1.59 -9.19 12.88
CA PRO A 134 -1.64 -10.65 12.95
C PRO A 134 -2.05 -11.14 14.35
N GLY A 135 -2.32 -12.45 14.44
CA GLY A 135 -2.55 -13.15 15.73
C GLY A 135 -4.01 -13.19 16.19
N PHE A 136 -4.93 -12.61 15.44
CA PHE A 136 -6.36 -12.65 15.76
C PHE A 136 -7.10 -13.67 14.89
N ALA A 137 -8.16 -14.26 15.45
CA ALA A 137 -9.05 -15.12 14.68
C ALA A 137 -9.72 -14.34 13.52
N PRO A 138 -10.05 -15.00 12.39
CA PRO A 138 -10.88 -14.39 11.37
C PRO A 138 -12.15 -13.80 12.00
N ASP A 139 -12.64 -12.69 11.44
CA ASP A 139 -13.85 -12.00 11.88
C ASP A 139 -13.86 -11.51 13.35
N THR A 140 -12.68 -11.41 13.99
CA THR A 140 -12.53 -10.71 15.29
C THR A 140 -13.11 -9.31 15.21
N VAL A 141 -12.88 -8.62 14.09
CA VAL A 141 -13.52 -7.36 13.70
C VAL A 141 -14.01 -7.45 12.26
N THR A 142 -15.14 -6.82 11.94
CA THR A 142 -15.69 -6.81 10.58
C THR A 142 -16.28 -5.44 10.23
N LEU A 143 -16.45 -5.16 8.94
CA LEU A 143 -17.15 -3.95 8.48
C LEU A 143 -18.64 -3.93 8.81
N ALA A 144 -19.24 -5.06 9.20
CA ALA A 144 -20.64 -5.13 9.65
C ALA A 144 -20.83 -4.59 11.08
N MET A 145 -19.79 -4.52 11.89
CA MET A 145 -19.80 -3.94 13.23
C MET A 145 -19.75 -2.42 13.14
N SER A 146 -20.35 -1.71 14.12
CA SER A 146 -20.13 -0.27 14.29
C SER A 146 -18.67 0.00 14.70
N PRO A 147 -18.15 1.23 14.49
CA PRO A 147 -16.81 1.60 14.91
C PRO A 147 -16.52 1.31 16.39
N SER A 148 -17.44 1.64 17.27
CA SER A 148 -17.29 1.37 18.70
C SER A 148 -17.31 -0.13 19.05
N GLU A 149 -18.08 -0.94 18.31
CA GLU A 149 -18.07 -2.41 18.46
C GLU A 149 -16.75 -3.00 18.01
N ARG A 150 -16.13 -2.49 16.95
CA ARG A 150 -14.81 -2.94 16.45
C ARG A 150 -13.73 -2.71 17.51
N VAL A 151 -13.69 -1.51 18.12
CA VAL A 151 -12.75 -1.20 19.22
C VAL A 151 -12.95 -2.16 20.38
N ARG A 152 -14.19 -2.38 20.82
CA ARG A 152 -14.51 -3.29 21.92
C ARG A 152 -14.11 -4.74 21.61
N ALA A 153 -14.37 -5.19 20.38
CA ALA A 153 -14.03 -6.55 19.94
C ALA A 153 -12.53 -6.77 19.94
N LEU A 154 -11.75 -5.81 19.40
CA LEU A 154 -10.29 -5.90 19.39
C LEU A 154 -9.71 -5.83 20.81
N ALA A 155 -10.17 -4.92 21.67
CA ALA A 155 -9.73 -4.82 23.06
C ALA A 155 -9.97 -6.15 23.80
N LYS A 156 -11.17 -6.73 23.64
CA LYS A 156 -11.47 -8.08 24.19
C LYS A 156 -10.53 -9.16 23.66
N ALA A 157 -10.25 -9.16 22.37
CA ALA A 157 -9.35 -10.16 21.76
C ALA A 157 -7.90 -10.00 22.23
N LYS A 158 -7.46 -8.77 22.49
CA LYS A 158 -6.14 -8.44 23.08
C LYS A 158 -6.08 -8.69 24.59
N GLY A 159 -7.23 -8.81 25.28
CA GLY A 159 -7.30 -8.89 26.74
C GLY A 159 -6.92 -7.58 27.45
N CYS A 160 -7.25 -6.44 26.86
CA CYS A 160 -6.97 -5.11 27.38
C CYS A 160 -8.22 -4.23 27.43
N GLU A 161 -8.12 -3.01 27.97
CA GLU A 161 -9.21 -2.05 27.99
C GLU A 161 -9.33 -1.33 26.61
N GLN A 162 -10.50 -0.74 26.34
CA GLN A 162 -10.69 0.02 25.09
C GLN A 162 -9.77 1.24 25.03
N SER A 163 -9.41 1.82 26.17
CA SER A 163 -8.47 2.95 26.27
C SER A 163 -7.04 2.60 25.86
N ASP A 164 -6.70 1.31 25.83
CA ASP A 164 -5.38 0.84 25.42
C ASP A 164 -5.28 0.60 23.91
N ILE A 165 -6.40 0.76 23.19
CA ILE A 165 -6.45 0.63 21.73
C ILE A 165 -6.12 1.97 21.07
N THR A 166 -5.22 1.94 20.08
CA THR A 166 -4.94 3.08 19.22
C THR A 166 -5.44 2.80 17.80
N VAL A 167 -6.32 3.68 17.30
CA VAL A 167 -6.89 3.60 15.95
C VAL A 167 -6.23 4.63 15.04
N CYS A 168 -5.71 4.21 13.89
CA CYS A 168 -5.21 5.10 12.85
C CYS A 168 -6.35 5.49 11.91
N ILE A 169 -6.51 6.78 11.64
CA ILE A 169 -7.58 7.32 10.78
C ILE A 169 -7.02 8.48 9.95
N LEU A 170 -7.38 8.54 8.66
CA LEU A 170 -7.12 9.73 7.83
C LEU A 170 -7.90 10.93 8.35
N GLU A 171 -7.22 12.04 8.60
CA GLU A 171 -7.84 13.32 8.97
C GLU A 171 -8.52 13.95 7.75
N ARG A 172 -9.78 13.63 7.59
CA ARG A 172 -10.63 14.11 6.49
C ARG A 172 -12.03 14.48 7.04
N PRO A 173 -12.71 15.51 6.49
CA PRO A 173 -14.06 15.87 6.92
C PRO A 173 -15.05 14.70 6.92
N ARG A 174 -14.93 13.78 5.96
CA ARG A 174 -15.76 12.57 5.88
C ARG A 174 -15.59 11.59 7.03
N HIS A 175 -14.59 11.77 7.88
CA HIS A 175 -14.30 10.90 9.03
C HIS A 175 -14.66 11.56 10.39
N GLU A 176 -15.26 12.75 10.40
CA GLU A 176 -15.59 13.46 11.66
C GLU A 176 -16.48 12.63 12.59
N ASP A 177 -17.54 12.00 12.05
CA ASP A 177 -18.44 11.14 12.85
C ASP A 177 -17.72 9.88 13.34
N LEU A 178 -16.89 9.24 12.48
CA LEU A 178 -16.07 8.11 12.85
C LEU A 178 -15.11 8.46 14.00
N ILE A 179 -14.42 9.58 13.89
CA ILE A 179 -13.48 10.08 14.91
C ILE A 179 -14.23 10.35 16.22
N ALA A 180 -15.41 10.98 16.17
CA ALA A 180 -16.21 11.26 17.34
C ALA A 180 -16.67 9.96 18.04
N GLU A 181 -17.14 8.97 17.28
CA GLU A 181 -17.57 7.68 17.82
C GLU A 181 -16.40 6.91 18.47
N ILE A 182 -15.23 6.87 17.85
CA ILE A 182 -14.05 6.21 18.42
C ILE A 182 -13.61 6.91 19.70
N ARG A 183 -13.55 8.25 19.74
CA ARG A 183 -13.21 9.01 20.95
C ARG A 183 -14.15 8.71 22.11
N ALA A 184 -15.44 8.51 21.83
CA ALA A 184 -16.42 8.16 22.84
C ALA A 184 -16.18 6.79 23.50
N THR A 185 -15.41 5.89 22.88
CA THR A 185 -14.99 4.60 23.47
C THR A 185 -13.86 4.75 24.49
N GLY A 186 -13.15 5.87 24.51
CA GLY A 186 -11.92 6.09 25.27
C GLY A 186 -10.65 5.68 24.53
N ALA A 187 -10.76 5.06 23.35
CA ALA A 187 -9.61 4.67 22.53
C ALA A 187 -8.82 5.89 22.04
N ALA A 188 -7.50 5.72 21.91
CA ALA A 188 -6.63 6.72 21.32
C ALA A 188 -6.76 6.73 19.79
N ILE A 189 -6.57 7.91 19.17
CA ILE A 189 -6.59 8.06 17.72
C ILE A 189 -5.26 8.66 17.25
N ARG A 190 -4.62 7.99 16.27
CA ARG A 190 -3.55 8.54 15.47
C ARG A 190 -4.14 9.10 14.19
N LEU A 191 -4.22 10.42 14.08
CA LEU A 191 -4.62 11.08 12.83
C LEU A 191 -3.42 11.18 11.90
N ILE A 192 -3.63 10.79 10.64
CA ILE A 192 -2.67 10.96 9.55
C ILE A 192 -3.29 11.83 8.46
N THR A 193 -2.49 12.70 7.88
CA THR A 193 -2.97 13.64 6.85
C THR A 193 -2.97 13.02 5.46
N ASP A 194 -2.18 11.98 5.24
CA ASP A 194 -2.04 11.26 3.96
C ASP A 194 -1.35 9.91 4.21
N GLY A 195 -1.26 9.04 3.17
CA GLY A 195 -0.51 7.79 3.26
C GLY A 195 -1.28 6.68 3.97
N ASP A 196 -2.44 6.26 3.43
CA ASP A 196 -3.25 5.24 4.10
C ASP A 196 -2.69 3.81 3.93
N VAL A 197 -1.87 3.55 2.92
CA VAL A 197 -1.12 2.28 2.82
C VAL A 197 -0.19 2.13 4.02
N ALA A 198 0.59 3.17 4.34
CA ALA A 198 1.43 3.20 5.54
C ALA A 198 0.59 3.05 6.81
N GLY A 199 -0.55 3.76 6.90
CA GLY A 199 -1.47 3.67 8.02
C GLY A 199 -1.98 2.26 8.29
N VAL A 200 -2.27 1.49 7.24
CA VAL A 200 -2.67 0.08 7.35
C VAL A 200 -1.50 -0.81 7.75
N ILE A 201 -0.32 -0.63 7.14
CA ILE A 201 0.87 -1.43 7.47
C ILE A 201 1.27 -1.26 8.95
N HIS A 202 1.09 -0.07 9.52
CA HIS A 202 1.34 0.18 10.94
C HIS A 202 0.64 -0.81 11.87
N CYS A 203 -0.57 -1.27 11.53
CA CYS A 203 -1.33 -2.22 12.33
C CYS A 203 -0.68 -3.61 12.43
N ALA A 204 0.23 -3.94 11.50
CA ALA A 204 0.88 -5.25 11.48
C ALA A 204 2.03 -5.37 12.49
N GLU A 205 2.57 -4.25 12.96
CA GLU A 205 3.68 -4.18 13.94
C GLU A 205 3.32 -3.25 15.11
N PRO A 206 2.22 -3.50 15.85
CA PRO A 206 1.72 -2.58 16.89
C PRO A 206 2.74 -2.32 18.01
N GLU A 207 3.62 -3.27 18.30
CA GLU A 207 4.70 -3.12 19.29
C GLU A 207 5.72 -2.04 18.89
N ILE A 208 5.87 -1.77 17.59
CA ILE A 208 6.79 -0.76 17.05
C ILE A 208 6.06 0.56 16.82
N THR A 209 4.86 0.49 16.24
CA THR A 209 4.12 1.66 15.75
C THR A 209 3.17 2.26 16.79
N GLY A 210 2.76 1.43 17.76
CA GLY A 210 1.73 1.78 18.74
C GLY A 210 0.33 1.88 18.13
N ILE A 211 0.09 1.29 16.94
CA ILE A 211 -1.20 1.33 16.23
C ILE A 211 -1.79 -0.08 16.15
N ASP A 212 -2.99 -0.25 16.67
CA ASP A 212 -3.68 -1.53 16.76
C ASP A 212 -4.64 -1.79 15.60
N MET A 213 -5.23 -0.72 15.06
CA MET A 213 -6.31 -0.80 14.07
C MET A 213 -6.24 0.40 13.12
N TYR A 214 -6.58 0.18 11.86
CA TYR A 214 -6.89 1.22 10.89
C TYR A 214 -8.38 1.21 10.58
N MET A 215 -9.01 2.37 10.55
CA MET A 215 -10.39 2.55 10.11
C MET A 215 -10.52 3.81 9.25
N GLY A 216 -11.36 3.72 8.22
CA GLY A 216 -11.73 4.87 7.41
C GLY A 216 -11.77 4.56 5.92
N SER A 217 -12.12 5.57 5.13
CA SER A 217 -12.20 5.46 3.69
C SER A 217 -11.04 6.20 3.00
N GLY A 218 -10.43 5.53 2.03
CA GLY A 218 -9.38 6.03 1.16
C GLY A 218 -9.53 5.41 -0.22
N GLY A 219 -8.58 5.56 -1.13
CA GLY A 219 -8.65 4.97 -2.45
C GLY A 219 -8.71 3.44 -2.41
N ALA A 220 -9.49 2.85 -3.31
CA ALA A 220 -9.58 1.39 -3.43
C ALA A 220 -8.28 0.78 -3.96
N PRO A 221 -7.55 1.39 -4.89
CA PRO A 221 -6.22 0.96 -5.33
C PRO A 221 -5.26 0.74 -4.16
N GLU A 222 -5.14 1.71 -3.26
CA GLU A 222 -4.30 1.66 -2.07
C GLU A 222 -4.77 0.56 -1.10
N GLY A 223 -6.07 0.23 -1.10
CA GLY A 223 -6.61 -0.90 -0.33
C GLY A 223 -6.06 -2.26 -0.80
N VAL A 224 -5.84 -2.44 -2.10
CA VAL A 224 -5.22 -3.66 -2.65
C VAL A 224 -3.73 -3.73 -2.30
N LEU A 225 -3.01 -2.60 -2.40
CA LEU A 225 -1.60 -2.51 -1.97
C LEU A 225 -1.45 -2.82 -0.48
N ALA A 226 -2.30 -2.25 0.36
CA ALA A 226 -2.33 -2.52 1.80
C ALA A 226 -2.65 -3.99 2.11
N ALA A 227 -3.58 -4.60 1.36
CA ALA A 227 -3.89 -6.04 1.47
C ALA A 227 -2.68 -6.92 1.10
N ALA A 228 -1.93 -6.54 0.07
CA ALA A 228 -0.70 -7.24 -0.33
C ALA A 228 0.35 -7.21 0.78
N ALA A 229 0.56 -6.05 1.41
CA ALA A 229 1.45 -5.90 2.55
C ALA A 229 1.00 -6.78 3.73
N LEU A 230 -0.28 -6.67 4.14
CA LEU A 230 -0.82 -7.45 5.25
C LEU A 230 -0.83 -8.96 4.97
N LYS A 231 -0.96 -9.37 3.71
CA LYS A 231 -0.82 -10.79 3.34
C LYS A 231 0.58 -11.31 3.63
N CYS A 232 1.61 -10.50 3.45
CA CYS A 232 2.98 -10.85 3.80
C CYS A 232 3.21 -10.91 5.32
N MET A 233 2.51 -10.06 6.09
CA MET A 233 2.70 -9.90 7.55
C MET A 233 1.70 -10.69 8.39
N GLY A 234 0.70 -11.32 7.78
CA GLY A 234 -0.31 -12.12 8.48
C GLY A 234 -1.46 -11.30 9.08
N GLY A 235 -1.54 -10.00 8.83
CA GLY A 235 -2.64 -9.13 9.27
C GLY A 235 -3.94 -9.39 8.51
N GLN A 236 -5.00 -8.71 8.93
CA GLN A 236 -6.34 -8.79 8.32
C GLN A 236 -6.77 -7.42 7.79
N ILE A 237 -7.41 -7.40 6.64
CA ILE A 237 -8.07 -6.22 6.09
C ILE A 237 -9.41 -6.62 5.48
N TYR A 238 -10.41 -5.77 5.69
CA TYR A 238 -11.71 -5.82 5.05
C TYR A 238 -11.91 -4.53 4.28
N GLY A 239 -12.35 -4.63 3.03
CA GLY A 239 -12.61 -3.50 2.15
C GLY A 239 -14.00 -3.57 1.52
N ARG A 240 -14.71 -2.45 1.47
CA ARG A 240 -15.96 -2.31 0.73
C ARG A 240 -15.87 -1.07 -0.15
N LEU A 241 -16.14 -1.23 -1.45
CA LEU A 241 -16.12 -0.11 -2.40
C LEU A 241 -17.23 0.90 -2.08
N LEU A 242 -16.91 2.16 -2.22
CA LEU A 242 -17.84 3.27 -2.01
C LEU A 242 -17.99 4.05 -3.33
N PHE A 243 -19.23 4.21 -3.77
CA PHE A 243 -19.55 4.86 -5.04
C PHE A 243 -20.28 6.19 -4.82
N ARG A 244 -19.71 7.28 -5.29
CA ARG A 244 -20.27 8.63 -5.16
C ARG A 244 -21.26 8.98 -6.29
N ASN A 245 -21.13 8.30 -7.44
CA ASN A 245 -21.91 8.56 -8.64
C ASN A 245 -21.99 7.33 -9.56
N ASP A 246 -22.75 7.44 -10.64
CA ASP A 246 -22.94 6.35 -11.61
C ASP A 246 -21.73 6.10 -12.50
N ASP A 247 -20.85 7.08 -12.72
CA ASP A 247 -19.60 6.90 -13.47
C ASP A 247 -18.67 5.96 -12.71
N GLU A 248 -18.57 6.09 -11.37
CA GLU A 248 -17.81 5.19 -10.52
C GLU A 248 -18.37 3.77 -10.53
N ARG A 249 -19.71 3.61 -10.52
CA ARG A 249 -20.37 2.30 -10.69
C ARG A 249 -20.07 1.71 -12.06
N GLY A 250 -20.04 2.56 -13.11
CA GLY A 250 -19.65 2.18 -14.46
C GLY A 250 -18.19 1.67 -14.54
N ARG A 251 -17.26 2.31 -13.85
CA ARG A 251 -15.86 1.83 -13.75
C ARG A 251 -15.77 0.48 -13.05
N ALA A 252 -16.51 0.29 -11.96
CA ALA A 252 -16.57 -1.01 -11.26
C ALA A 252 -17.10 -2.12 -12.18
N ALA A 253 -18.17 -1.85 -12.94
CA ALA A 253 -18.72 -2.82 -13.89
C ALA A 253 -17.71 -3.17 -15.00
N LYS A 254 -16.96 -2.19 -15.53
CA LYS A 254 -15.87 -2.45 -16.50
C LYS A 254 -14.74 -3.30 -15.91
N ALA A 255 -14.43 -3.14 -14.62
CA ALA A 255 -13.48 -3.96 -13.88
C ALA A 255 -14.03 -5.36 -13.52
N GLY A 256 -15.27 -5.70 -13.94
CA GLY A 256 -15.90 -7.00 -13.69
C GLY A 256 -16.53 -7.14 -12.30
N ILE A 257 -16.67 -6.06 -11.54
CA ILE A 257 -17.29 -6.04 -10.23
C ILE A 257 -18.81 -5.93 -10.38
N THR A 258 -19.51 -6.99 -10.03
CA THR A 258 -20.98 -7.10 -10.17
C THR A 258 -21.73 -6.88 -8.87
N ASP A 259 -21.13 -7.26 -7.74
CA ASP A 259 -21.66 -7.03 -6.40
C ASP A 259 -21.01 -5.77 -5.80
N LEU A 260 -21.75 -4.68 -5.84
CA LEU A 260 -21.27 -3.36 -5.43
C LEU A 260 -21.20 -3.18 -3.91
N ASP A 261 -21.91 -4.01 -3.15
CA ASP A 261 -21.96 -3.96 -1.68
C ASP A 261 -21.03 -5.00 -1.03
N ARG A 262 -20.31 -5.76 -1.86
CA ARG A 262 -19.41 -6.82 -1.39
C ARG A 262 -18.35 -6.28 -0.44
N ILE A 263 -18.19 -6.97 0.68
CA ILE A 263 -17.05 -6.82 1.58
C ILE A 263 -15.99 -7.83 1.14
N TYR A 264 -14.83 -7.32 0.76
CA TYR A 264 -13.67 -8.12 0.39
C TYR A 264 -12.80 -8.35 1.61
N THR A 265 -12.36 -9.57 1.79
CA THR A 265 -11.30 -9.94 2.74
C THR A 265 -9.92 -9.73 2.09
N ARG A 266 -8.87 -9.77 2.91
CA ARG A 266 -7.47 -9.75 2.42
C ARG A 266 -7.22 -10.77 1.31
N ASP A 267 -7.70 -12.00 1.49
CA ASP A 267 -7.44 -13.10 0.56
C ASP A 267 -8.33 -13.06 -0.70
N GLU A 268 -9.35 -12.19 -0.72
CA GLU A 268 -10.12 -11.86 -1.91
C GLU A 268 -9.56 -10.65 -2.67
N LEU A 269 -8.91 -9.72 -1.97
CA LEU A 269 -8.16 -8.61 -2.59
C LEU A 269 -6.87 -9.11 -3.26
N VAL A 270 -6.22 -10.11 -2.64
CA VAL A 270 -4.97 -10.73 -3.11
C VAL A 270 -5.08 -12.24 -3.00
N THR A 271 -5.43 -12.93 -4.09
CA THR A 271 -5.81 -14.34 -4.08
C THR A 271 -4.65 -15.33 -4.09
N ALA A 272 -3.44 -14.91 -4.49
CA ALA A 272 -2.24 -15.75 -4.53
C ALA A 272 -1.10 -15.19 -3.68
N ASP A 273 0.06 -15.86 -3.72
CA ASP A 273 1.28 -15.34 -3.11
C ASP A 273 1.73 -14.05 -3.77
N VAL A 274 2.25 -13.14 -2.95
CA VAL A 274 2.66 -11.79 -3.37
C VAL A 274 4.04 -11.44 -2.82
N ILE A 275 4.80 -10.67 -3.60
CA ILE A 275 5.97 -9.92 -3.16
C ILE A 275 5.53 -8.47 -3.01
N PHE A 276 5.89 -7.85 -1.90
CA PHE A 276 5.64 -6.43 -1.63
C PHE A 276 6.95 -5.73 -1.29
N SER A 277 7.15 -4.55 -1.85
CA SER A 277 8.29 -3.68 -1.53
C SER A 277 7.80 -2.28 -1.24
N ALA A 278 8.33 -1.66 -0.17
CA ALA A 278 8.15 -0.26 0.15
C ALA A 278 9.50 0.37 0.49
N THR A 279 9.77 1.57 -0.02
CA THR A 279 10.99 2.33 0.30
C THR A 279 10.61 3.70 0.86
N GLY A 280 11.25 4.11 1.95
CA GLY A 280 11.00 5.40 2.57
C GLY A 280 11.52 6.56 1.71
N VAL A 281 10.68 7.59 1.50
CA VAL A 281 11.07 8.85 0.85
C VAL A 281 11.37 9.90 1.91
N THR A 282 10.45 10.13 2.84
CA THR A 282 10.65 10.97 4.02
C THR A 282 10.74 10.11 5.28
N VAL A 283 11.32 10.64 6.35
CA VAL A 283 11.42 9.90 7.62
C VAL A 283 10.04 9.47 8.10
N GLY A 284 9.89 8.21 8.45
CA GLY A 284 8.61 7.65 8.88
C GLY A 284 8.72 6.71 10.06
N SER A 285 7.58 6.24 10.55
CA SER A 285 7.51 5.28 11.67
C SER A 285 7.78 3.84 11.24
N ILE A 286 7.70 3.52 9.95
CA ILE A 286 8.02 2.20 9.41
C ILE A 286 9.43 2.18 8.81
N LEU A 287 9.78 3.20 8.02
CA LEU A 287 11.02 3.30 7.27
C LEU A 287 11.66 4.65 7.47
N ASP A 288 12.97 4.67 7.52
CA ASP A 288 13.74 5.89 7.39
C ASP A 288 13.59 6.46 5.97
N GLY A 289 13.55 7.78 5.86
CA GLY A 289 13.61 8.45 4.57
C GLY A 289 14.99 8.39 3.94
N ILE A 290 15.09 8.94 2.74
CA ILE A 290 16.37 9.02 2.01
C ILE A 290 17.36 9.87 2.81
N LYS A 291 18.48 9.26 3.18
CA LYS A 291 19.60 9.95 3.82
C LYS A 291 20.60 10.39 2.76
N ARG A 292 20.93 11.70 2.78
CA ARG A 292 21.92 12.31 1.88
C ARG A 292 23.21 12.54 2.65
N GLU A 293 24.28 11.95 2.17
CA GLU A 293 25.63 12.15 2.69
C GLU A 293 26.52 12.68 1.55
N PRO A 294 27.64 13.34 1.82
CA PRO A 294 28.54 13.80 0.75
C PRO A 294 28.95 12.64 -0.17
N GLY A 295 28.47 12.68 -1.42
CA GLY A 295 28.75 11.70 -2.45
C GLY A 295 27.92 10.39 -2.38
N TRP A 296 26.95 10.28 -1.46
CA TRP A 296 26.18 9.05 -1.26
C TRP A 296 24.71 9.32 -0.93
N PHE A 297 23.85 8.40 -1.33
CA PHE A 297 22.48 8.24 -0.83
C PHE A 297 22.35 6.92 -0.08
N THR A 298 21.51 6.93 0.96
CA THR A 298 21.13 5.72 1.69
C THR A 298 19.62 5.63 1.74
N THR A 299 19.06 4.49 1.32
CA THR A 299 17.63 4.17 1.39
C THR A 299 17.37 3.11 2.45
N GLU A 300 16.15 3.07 2.99
CA GLU A 300 15.65 1.94 3.76
C GLU A 300 14.42 1.36 3.07
N THR A 301 14.43 0.03 2.85
CA THR A 301 13.42 -0.71 2.10
C THR A 301 12.87 -1.86 2.93
N LEU A 302 11.54 -1.98 2.97
CA LEU A 302 10.81 -3.13 3.47
C LEU A 302 10.48 -4.04 2.31
N LEU A 303 11.06 -5.24 2.28
CA LEU A 303 10.84 -6.26 1.27
C LEU A 303 10.17 -7.49 1.90
N MET A 304 8.99 -7.86 1.42
CA MET A 304 8.18 -8.90 2.02
C MET A 304 7.72 -9.93 1.00
N ARG A 305 7.49 -11.17 1.49
CA ARG A 305 7.01 -12.28 0.67
C ARG A 305 5.97 -13.09 1.45
N SER A 306 4.75 -13.19 0.93
CA SER A 306 3.66 -13.91 1.61
C SER A 306 3.92 -15.42 1.67
N LYS A 307 4.48 -16.00 0.62
CA LYS A 307 4.78 -17.45 0.54
C LYS A 307 5.63 -18.00 1.70
N THR A 308 6.47 -17.15 2.27
CA THR A 308 7.39 -17.53 3.35
C THR A 308 7.14 -16.76 4.63
N GLY A 309 6.20 -15.79 4.64
CA GLY A 309 6.02 -14.87 5.76
C GLY A 309 7.28 -14.06 6.08
N SER A 310 8.20 -13.92 5.10
CA SER A 310 9.47 -13.25 5.37
C SER A 310 9.34 -11.75 5.19
N VAL A 311 9.82 -11.01 6.18
CA VAL A 311 9.95 -9.57 6.19
C VAL A 311 11.44 -9.22 6.29
N ARG A 312 11.94 -8.39 5.39
CA ARG A 312 13.30 -7.87 5.41
C ARG A 312 13.28 -6.35 5.45
N ARG A 313 14.03 -5.79 6.39
CA ARG A 313 14.42 -4.38 6.35
C ARG A 313 15.83 -4.32 5.77
N MET A 314 15.99 -3.56 4.68
CA MET A 314 17.23 -3.49 3.93
C MET A 314 17.68 -2.04 3.86
N THR A 315 18.97 -1.81 4.11
CA THR A 315 19.61 -0.53 3.84
C THR A 315 20.43 -0.68 2.57
N TYR A 316 20.19 0.20 1.60
CA TYR A 316 20.98 0.27 0.38
C TYR A 316 21.70 1.61 0.31
N ARG A 317 23.03 1.56 0.05
CA ARG A 317 23.86 2.76 -0.12
C ARG A 317 24.38 2.84 -1.54
N THR A 318 24.14 3.94 -2.22
CA THR A 318 24.55 4.16 -3.60
C THR A 318 25.30 5.48 -3.76
N PRO A 319 26.33 5.56 -4.65
CA PRO A 319 26.96 6.83 -4.98
C PRO A 319 25.97 7.82 -5.57
N ALA A 320 26.05 9.09 -5.17
CA ALA A 320 25.15 10.14 -5.65
C ALA A 320 25.24 10.35 -7.19
N ASN A 321 26.35 9.96 -7.81
CA ASN A 321 26.55 10.06 -9.25
C ASN A 321 25.86 8.92 -10.04
N ASN A 322 25.37 7.91 -9.36
CA ASN A 322 24.65 6.77 -9.91
C ASN A 322 23.16 6.78 -9.54
N SER A 323 22.65 7.93 -9.12
CA SER A 323 21.21 8.13 -8.95
C SER A 323 20.54 7.94 -10.30
N PRO A 324 19.45 7.16 -10.39
CA PRO A 324 18.75 6.92 -11.65
C PRO A 324 18.20 8.18 -12.27
#